data_149611034e840869f4fc7f1747c9eae1
#
_entry.id   149611034e840869f4fc7f1747c9eae1
#
_cell.length_a   1.000
_cell.length_b   1.000
_cell.length_c   1.000
_cell.angle_alpha   90.00
_cell.angle_beta   90.00
_cell.angle_gamma   90.00
#
_symmetry.space_group_name_H-M   'P 1'
#
loop_
_entity.id
_entity.type
_entity.pdbx_description
1 polymer ?
#
loop_
_entity_poly.entity_id
_entity_poly.type
_entity_poly.pdbx_seq_one_letter_code
_entity_poly.pdbx_strand_id
1 'polypeptide(L)'
;MLIFALLLTAICLTVTGELLLKAGVDQVGEFSLSFDVLLRTFTQWRVVLGFALIFSGSLFWLGVISRADFSFAYPLLALSYVISLVPARFLLHEDVTWNRVLGALIIVAGVVVVTWKQT
;
A
#
# COMPACT_ATOMS: atom_id res chain seq x y z
N MET A 1 -10.46 1.75 -18.72
CA MET A 1 -9.14 1.08 -18.82
C MET A 1 -8.02 1.92 -18.27
N LEU A 2 -7.98 3.23 -18.63
CA LEU A 2 -6.92 4.11 -18.08
C LEU A 2 -6.99 4.20 -16.54
N ILE A 3 -8.19 4.27 -15.98
CA ILE A 3 -8.38 4.36 -14.54
C ILE A 3 -7.76 3.14 -13.84
N PHE A 4 -7.99 1.95 -14.38
CA PHE A 4 -7.45 0.73 -13.77
C PHE A 4 -5.94 0.62 -13.94
N ALA A 5 -5.41 1.09 -15.07
CA ALA A 5 -3.96 1.13 -15.25
C ALA A 5 -3.31 2.09 -14.25
N LEU A 6 -3.88 3.28 -14.10
CA LEU A 6 -3.38 4.25 -13.12
C LEU A 6 -3.49 3.71 -11.69
N LEU A 7 -4.61 3.08 -11.39
CA LEU A 7 -4.85 2.53 -10.05
C LEU A 7 -3.85 1.42 -9.73
N LEU A 8 -3.66 0.50 -10.67
CA LEU A 8 -2.72 -0.61 -10.47
C LEU A 8 -1.30 -0.11 -10.28
N THR A 9 -0.90 0.88 -11.08
CA THR A 9 0.42 1.50 -10.95
C THR A 9 0.56 2.17 -9.58
N ALA A 10 -0.45 2.90 -9.14
CA ALA A 10 -0.45 3.55 -7.84
C ALA A 10 -0.32 2.53 -6.72
N ILE A 11 -1.07 1.44 -6.79
CA ILE A 11 -1.02 0.39 -5.77
C ILE A 11 0.36 -0.26 -5.74
N CYS A 12 0.91 -0.61 -6.90
CA CYS A 12 2.22 -1.25 -6.96
C CYS A 12 3.30 -0.35 -6.37
N LEU A 13 3.32 0.92 -6.73
CA LEU A 13 4.30 1.87 -6.20
C LEU A 13 4.13 2.05 -4.68
N THR A 14 2.90 2.21 -4.24
CA THR A 14 2.62 2.43 -2.82
C THR A 14 2.96 1.21 -1.99
N VAL A 15 2.56 0.02 -2.41
CA VAL A 15 2.86 -1.21 -1.67
C VAL A 15 4.37 -1.45 -1.64
N THR A 16 5.06 -1.27 -2.76
CA THR A 16 6.52 -1.43 -2.80
C THR A 16 7.18 -0.44 -1.85
N GLY A 17 6.72 0.82 -1.86
CA GLY A 17 7.25 1.84 -0.96
C GLY A 17 7.01 1.50 0.50
N GLU A 18 5.82 1.00 0.83
CA GLU A 18 5.50 0.62 2.19
C GLU A 18 6.33 -0.57 2.66
N LEU A 19 6.61 -1.53 1.79
CA LEU A 19 7.49 -2.65 2.11
C LEU A 19 8.90 -2.15 2.44
N LEU A 20 9.39 -1.19 1.67
CA LEU A 20 10.70 -0.59 1.93
C LEU A 20 10.71 0.18 3.25
N LEU A 21 9.61 0.90 3.56
CA LEU A 21 9.48 1.57 4.84
C LEU A 21 9.56 0.58 6.00
N LYS A 22 8.83 -0.52 5.88
CA LYS A 22 8.83 -1.54 6.92
C LYS A 22 10.22 -2.14 7.09
N ALA A 23 10.88 -2.48 5.99
CA ALA A 23 12.22 -3.04 6.02
C ALA A 23 13.22 -2.03 6.62
N GLY A 24 13.08 -0.76 6.27
CA GLY A 24 13.95 0.30 6.79
C GLY A 24 13.74 0.54 8.28
N VAL A 25 12.49 0.57 8.72
CA VAL A 25 12.16 0.73 10.13
C VAL A 25 12.67 -0.45 10.95
N ASP A 26 12.57 -1.66 10.41
CA ASP A 26 13.10 -2.85 11.08
C ASP A 26 14.62 -2.76 11.28
N GLN A 27 15.35 -2.07 10.38
CA GLN A 27 16.79 -1.86 10.53
C GLN A 27 17.11 -0.84 11.61
N VAL A 28 16.26 0.16 11.80
CA VAL A 28 16.46 1.22 12.80
C VAL A 28 16.02 0.75 14.19
N GLY A 29 14.96 -0.04 14.25
CA GLY A 29 14.34 -0.47 15.48
C GLY A 29 13.04 0.26 15.73
N GLU A 30 12.55 0.23 16.97
CA GLU A 30 11.27 0.81 17.30
C GLU A 30 11.27 2.32 17.06
N PHE A 31 10.28 2.79 16.29
CA PHE A 31 10.16 4.21 15.96
C PHE A 31 9.68 5.02 17.17
N SER A 32 10.31 6.17 17.40
CA SER A 32 9.87 7.13 18.39
C SER A 32 10.15 8.54 17.86
N LEU A 33 9.61 9.54 18.54
CA LEU A 33 9.77 10.93 18.11
C LEU A 33 11.03 11.60 18.68
N SER A 34 12.00 10.82 19.18
CA SER A 34 13.28 11.38 19.60
C SER A 34 14.08 11.81 18.39
N PHE A 35 14.90 12.86 18.57
CA PHE A 35 15.71 13.39 17.47
C PHE A 35 16.64 12.32 16.89
N ASP A 36 17.25 11.51 17.75
CA ASP A 36 18.20 10.48 17.33
C ASP A 36 17.52 9.43 16.44
N VAL A 37 16.34 8.93 16.87
CA VAL A 37 15.61 7.94 16.08
C VAL A 37 15.11 8.53 14.78
N LEU A 38 14.62 9.77 14.80
CA LEU A 38 14.17 10.44 13.58
C LEU A 38 15.32 10.58 12.59
N LEU A 39 16.50 10.99 13.08
CA LEU A 39 17.65 11.15 12.21
C LEU A 39 18.05 9.81 11.59
N ARG A 40 18.12 8.75 12.39
CA ARG A 40 18.49 7.43 11.87
C ARG A 40 17.44 6.90 10.88
N THR A 41 16.16 7.13 11.18
CA THR A 41 15.10 6.67 10.31
C THR A 41 15.15 7.36 8.95
N PHE A 42 15.26 8.68 8.94
CA PHE A 42 15.21 9.43 7.69
C PHE A 42 16.54 9.44 6.93
N THR A 43 17.60 8.88 7.51
CA THR A 43 18.84 8.65 6.77
C THR A 43 18.98 7.21 6.29
N GLN A 44 18.07 6.32 6.69
CA GLN A 44 18.03 4.94 6.18
C GLN A 44 17.57 4.97 4.73
N TRP A 45 18.38 4.40 3.80
CA TRP A 45 18.08 4.49 2.38
C TRP A 45 16.74 3.83 2.01
N ARG A 46 16.37 2.76 2.70
CA ARG A 46 15.10 2.08 2.44
C ARG A 46 13.91 2.96 2.77
N VAL A 47 14.02 3.74 3.84
CA VAL A 47 12.96 4.67 4.23
C VAL A 47 12.83 5.79 3.22
N VAL A 48 13.96 6.37 2.79
CA VAL A 48 13.96 7.45 1.81
C VAL A 48 13.36 6.99 0.49
N LEU A 49 13.81 5.83 0.01
CA LEU A 49 13.30 5.27 -1.24
C LEU A 49 11.82 4.90 -1.11
N GLY A 50 11.43 4.36 0.05
CA GLY A 50 10.03 4.02 0.31
C GLY A 50 9.12 5.23 0.21
N PHE A 51 9.50 6.34 0.82
CA PHE A 51 8.71 7.58 0.72
C PHE A 51 8.69 8.11 -0.71
N ALA A 52 9.80 8.01 -1.43
CA ALA A 52 9.83 8.44 -2.83
C ALA A 52 8.85 7.63 -3.68
N LEU A 53 8.79 6.32 -3.47
CA LEU A 53 7.85 5.47 -4.20
C LEU A 53 6.40 5.75 -3.83
N ILE A 54 6.13 5.99 -2.55
CA ILE A 54 4.78 6.33 -2.10
C ILE A 54 4.35 7.67 -2.69
N PHE A 55 5.24 8.64 -2.71
CA PHE A 55 4.94 9.93 -3.33
C PHE A 55 4.64 9.77 -4.82
N SER A 56 5.43 8.96 -5.52
CA SER A 56 5.19 8.67 -6.94
C SER A 56 3.83 8.00 -7.13
N GLY A 57 3.50 7.05 -6.26
CA GLY A 57 2.19 6.40 -6.29
C GLY A 57 1.05 7.39 -6.09
N SER A 58 1.26 8.39 -5.24
CA SER A 58 0.26 9.43 -4.99
C SER A 58 -0.06 10.22 -6.25
N LEU A 59 0.93 10.45 -7.11
CA LEU A 59 0.71 11.17 -8.35
C LEU A 59 -0.23 10.37 -9.28
N PHE A 60 -0.04 9.06 -9.36
CA PHE A 60 -0.95 8.21 -10.12
C PHE A 60 -2.33 8.15 -9.48
N TRP A 61 -2.38 8.16 -8.14
CA TRP A 61 -3.65 8.20 -7.42
C TRP A 61 -4.43 9.47 -7.73
N LEU A 62 -3.74 10.61 -7.83
CA LEU A 62 -4.38 11.85 -8.25
C LEU A 62 -5.01 11.70 -9.64
N GLY A 63 -4.32 10.98 -10.53
CA GLY A 63 -4.87 10.68 -11.84
C GLY A 63 -6.16 9.88 -11.75
N VAL A 64 -6.23 8.94 -10.83
CA VAL A 64 -7.42 8.12 -10.62
C VAL A 64 -8.60 8.95 -10.12
N ILE A 65 -8.38 9.72 -9.04
CA ILE A 65 -9.49 10.46 -8.41
C ILE A 65 -9.93 11.67 -9.25
N SER A 66 -9.12 12.09 -10.21
CA SER A 66 -9.53 13.13 -11.15
C SER A 66 -10.47 12.60 -12.22
N ARG A 67 -10.58 11.27 -12.38
CA ARG A 67 -11.34 10.62 -13.42
C ARG A 67 -12.48 9.75 -12.92
N ALA A 68 -12.52 9.47 -11.63
CA ALA A 68 -13.51 8.57 -11.04
C ALA A 68 -13.99 9.13 -9.71
N ASP A 69 -15.19 8.73 -9.31
CA ASP A 69 -15.73 9.13 -8.00
C ASP A 69 -14.85 8.56 -6.89
N PHE A 70 -14.65 9.37 -5.87
CA PHE A 70 -13.85 8.95 -4.72
C PHE A 70 -14.45 7.72 -4.04
N SER A 71 -15.77 7.66 -3.92
CA SER A 71 -16.46 6.52 -3.30
C SER A 71 -16.34 5.24 -4.12
N PHE A 72 -16.06 5.35 -5.41
CA PHE A 72 -15.76 4.20 -6.28
C PHE A 72 -14.28 3.81 -6.18
N ALA A 73 -13.40 4.81 -6.25
CA ALA A 73 -11.96 4.57 -6.34
C ALA A 73 -11.35 4.14 -5.01
N TYR A 74 -11.82 4.72 -3.91
CA TYR A 74 -11.19 4.49 -2.62
C TYR A 74 -11.31 3.03 -2.15
N PRO A 75 -12.48 2.37 -2.25
CA PRO A 75 -12.54 0.95 -1.89
C PRO A 75 -11.60 0.07 -2.70
N LEU A 76 -11.31 0.46 -3.95
CA LEU A 76 -10.37 -0.28 -4.77
C LEU A 76 -8.96 -0.26 -4.19
N LEU A 77 -8.61 0.78 -3.42
CA LEU A 77 -7.33 0.80 -2.70
C LEU A 77 -7.24 -0.32 -1.66
N ALA A 78 -8.38 -0.82 -1.19
CA ALA A 78 -8.36 -1.94 -0.24
C ALA A 78 -7.73 -3.20 -0.85
N LEU A 79 -7.70 -3.30 -2.18
CA LEU A 79 -6.99 -4.38 -2.84
C LEU A 79 -5.49 -4.33 -2.55
N SER A 80 -4.95 -3.16 -2.20
CA SER A 80 -3.54 -3.05 -1.83
C SER A 80 -3.22 -3.90 -0.60
N TYR A 81 -4.16 -4.00 0.35
CA TYR A 81 -3.97 -4.86 1.50
C TYR A 81 -3.86 -6.33 1.07
N VAL A 82 -4.78 -6.77 0.19
CA VAL A 82 -4.77 -8.14 -0.30
C VAL A 82 -3.46 -8.44 -1.03
N ILE A 83 -3.05 -7.52 -1.88
CA ILE A 83 -1.80 -7.67 -2.64
C ILE A 83 -0.60 -7.70 -1.70
N SER A 84 -0.62 -6.89 -0.64
CA SER A 84 0.50 -6.80 0.30
C SER A 84 0.68 -8.04 1.17
N LEU A 85 -0.34 -8.89 1.28
CA LEU A 85 -0.22 -10.11 2.09
C LEU A 85 0.84 -11.06 1.54
N VAL A 86 0.97 -11.14 0.22
CA VAL A 86 1.95 -12.04 -0.39
C VAL A 86 3.37 -11.63 -0.04
N PRO A 87 3.82 -10.40 -0.32
CA PRO A 87 5.17 -10.01 0.08
C PRO A 87 5.36 -9.95 1.59
N ALA A 88 4.31 -9.65 2.36
CA ALA A 88 4.44 -9.67 3.82
C ALA A 88 4.79 -11.06 4.31
N ARG A 89 4.15 -12.08 3.76
CA ARG A 89 4.42 -13.47 4.12
C ARG A 89 5.82 -13.91 3.67
N PHE A 90 6.19 -13.60 2.44
CA PHE A 90 7.39 -14.17 1.84
C PHE A 90 8.63 -13.30 2.00
N LEU A 91 8.49 -11.99 1.99
CA LEU A 91 9.64 -11.08 2.07
C LEU A 91 9.89 -10.59 3.48
N LEU A 92 8.83 -10.34 4.24
CA LEU A 92 8.94 -9.84 5.61
C LEU A 92 8.83 -10.96 6.64
N HIS A 93 8.53 -12.18 6.19
CA HIS A 93 8.39 -13.36 7.05
C HIS A 93 7.35 -13.17 8.16
N GLU A 94 6.29 -12.42 7.85
CA GLU A 94 5.19 -12.23 8.79
C GLU A 94 4.22 -13.40 8.72
N ASP A 95 3.58 -13.67 9.84
CA ASP A 95 2.56 -14.71 9.91
C ASP A 95 1.27 -14.19 9.29
N VAL A 96 0.82 -14.88 8.24
CA VAL A 96 -0.48 -14.59 7.63
C VAL A 96 -1.45 -15.65 8.13
N THR A 97 -2.24 -15.28 9.12
CA THR A 97 -3.18 -16.19 9.76
C THR A 97 -4.41 -16.41 8.88
N TRP A 98 -5.18 -17.45 9.19
CA TRP A 98 -6.44 -17.68 8.51
C TRP A 98 -7.39 -16.50 8.64
N ASN A 99 -7.39 -15.83 9.81
CA ASN A 99 -8.22 -14.65 9.99
C ASN A 99 -7.88 -13.55 8.98
N ARG A 100 -6.60 -13.38 8.70
CA ARG A 100 -6.17 -12.39 7.71
C ARG A 100 -6.55 -12.79 6.30
N VAL A 101 -6.43 -14.07 5.97
CA VAL A 101 -6.84 -14.58 4.66
C VAL A 101 -8.35 -14.41 4.49
N LEU A 102 -9.12 -14.79 5.50
CA LEU A 102 -10.57 -14.65 5.46
C LEU A 102 -10.99 -13.19 5.32
N GLY A 103 -10.36 -12.30 6.08
CA GLY A 103 -10.61 -10.86 5.97
C GLY A 103 -10.29 -10.34 4.58
N ALA A 104 -9.18 -10.80 3.98
CA ALA A 104 -8.81 -10.41 2.62
C ALA A 104 -9.87 -10.85 1.61
N LEU A 105 -10.42 -12.06 1.77
CA LEU A 105 -11.48 -12.54 0.89
C LEU A 105 -12.75 -11.68 1.03
N ILE A 106 -13.08 -11.26 2.24
CA ILE A 106 -14.21 -10.38 2.49
C ILE A 106 -13.97 -9.01 1.83
N ILE A 107 -12.74 -8.50 1.90
CA ILE A 107 -12.37 -7.25 1.25
C ILE A 107 -12.58 -7.37 -0.27
N VAL A 108 -12.12 -8.46 -0.87
CA VAL A 108 -12.31 -8.69 -2.30
C VAL A 108 -13.80 -8.72 -2.64
N ALA A 109 -14.59 -9.41 -1.83
CA ALA A 109 -16.03 -9.46 -2.05
C ALA A 109 -16.66 -8.07 -1.98
N GLY A 110 -16.24 -7.25 -1.00
CA GLY A 110 -16.71 -5.88 -0.86
C GLY A 110 -16.34 -5.03 -2.07
N VAL A 111 -15.13 -5.17 -2.58
CA VAL A 111 -14.69 -4.45 -3.78
C VAL A 111 -15.53 -4.85 -4.98
N VAL A 112 -15.80 -6.14 -5.14
CA VAL A 112 -16.65 -6.62 -6.24
C VAL A 112 -18.03 -5.97 -6.17
N VAL A 113 -18.62 -5.90 -4.97
CA VAL A 113 -19.93 -5.27 -4.80
C VAL A 113 -19.89 -3.79 -5.16
N VAL A 114 -18.86 -3.07 -4.71
CA VAL A 114 -18.70 -1.64 -4.98
C VAL A 114 -18.59 -1.38 -6.48
N THR A 115 -17.86 -2.22 -7.19
CA THR A 115 -17.63 -2.03 -8.62
C THR A 115 -18.72 -2.66 -9.48
N TRP A 116 -19.68 -3.35 -8.87
CA TRP A 116 -20.79 -3.99 -9.59
C TRP A 116 -21.67 -2.94 -10.24
N LYS A 117 -21.92 -3.08 -11.52
CA LYS A 117 -22.79 -2.18 -12.28
C LYS A 117 -22.30 -0.73 -12.30
N GLN A 118 -20.99 -0.54 -12.36
CA GLN A 118 -20.41 0.81 -12.48
C GLN A 118 -20.17 1.21 -13.93
N THR A 119 -20.79 0.55 -14.82
CA THR A 119 -20.72 0.86 -16.26
C THR A 119 -21.85 1.76 -16.71
#